data_2f6a4d5b10644460de13ff9e9ae3832a
#
_entry.id   2f6a4d5b10644460de13ff9e9ae3832a
#
_cell.length_a   1.000
_cell.length_b   1.000
_cell.length_c   1.000
_cell.angle_alpha   90.00
_cell.angle_beta   90.00
_cell.angle_gamma   90.00
#
_symmetry.space_group_name_H-M   'P 1'
#
loop_
_entity.id
_entity.type
_entity.pdbx_description
1 polymer ?
#
loop_
_entity_poly.entity_id
_entity_poly.type
_entity_poly.pdbx_seq_one_letter_code
_entity_poly.pdbx_strand_id
1 'polypeptide(L)'
;VEGVSQSKIRYNIEIKSQIDGDQIFHPKFNEFVDLVVNDIRSKNIESRVTIQSFDFRVLKYLKNQYPSFKISMLVNENYNFSNIFDDLGFYPDIYSPNFKNLTYEIVKKVQEKKIQVIPWTVNSYDDIAKILELGVDGIISDYPDRVKYLLDEKI
;
A
#
# COMPACT_ATOMS: atom_id res chain seq x y z
N VAL A 1 3.19 9.71 -18.39
CA VAL A 1 4.08 8.80 -17.66
C VAL A 1 4.45 7.60 -18.51
N GLU A 2 3.49 6.93 -19.15
CA GLU A 2 3.73 5.77 -20.03
C GLU A 2 4.64 6.07 -21.23
N GLY A 3 4.68 7.32 -21.72
CA GLY A 3 5.53 7.71 -22.84
C GLY A 3 7.02 7.84 -22.56
N VAL A 4 7.44 7.78 -21.27
CA VAL A 4 8.84 8.09 -20.87
C VAL A 4 9.65 6.86 -20.49
N SER A 5 9.05 5.79 -19.92
CA SER A 5 9.77 4.57 -19.55
C SER A 5 8.81 3.42 -19.25
N GLN A 6 8.31 2.75 -20.26
CA GLN A 6 7.25 1.73 -20.10
C GLN A 6 7.63 0.52 -19.23
N SER A 7 8.90 0.11 -19.18
CA SER A 7 9.29 -1.16 -18.55
C SER A 7 9.61 -1.09 -17.05
N LYS A 8 9.79 0.09 -16.47
CA LYS A 8 10.28 0.26 -15.09
C LYS A 8 9.24 0.82 -14.11
N ILE A 9 8.17 1.45 -14.61
CA ILE A 9 7.17 2.12 -13.77
C ILE A 9 6.16 1.09 -13.23
N ARG A 10 5.96 1.12 -11.92
CA ARG A 10 4.89 0.42 -11.22
C ARG A 10 3.90 1.44 -10.67
N TYR A 11 2.67 1.01 -10.52
CA TYR A 11 1.58 1.86 -10.02
C TYR A 11 1.11 1.34 -8.67
N ASN A 12 1.00 2.23 -7.70
CA ASN A 12 0.33 1.99 -6.44
C ASN A 12 -0.96 2.81 -6.44
N ILE A 13 -2.09 2.14 -6.68
CA ILE A 13 -3.39 2.77 -6.89
C ILE A 13 -4.21 2.64 -5.62
N GLU A 14 -4.62 3.77 -5.05
CA GLU A 14 -5.48 3.79 -3.87
C GLU A 14 -6.95 3.87 -4.25
N ILE A 15 -7.76 2.94 -3.74
CA ILE A 15 -9.22 3.04 -3.74
C ILE A 15 -9.65 3.66 -2.43
N LYS A 16 -10.08 4.93 -2.48
CA LYS A 16 -10.58 5.67 -1.34
C LYS A 16 -12.09 5.49 -1.22
N SER A 17 -12.49 4.61 -0.33
CA SER A 17 -13.88 4.38 0.02
C SER A 17 -14.08 4.28 1.53
N GLN A 18 -15.28 4.54 1.98
CA GLN A 18 -15.71 4.42 3.37
C GLN A 18 -17.21 4.08 3.41
N ILE A 19 -17.65 3.41 4.47
CA ILE A 19 -19.04 2.92 4.58
C ILE A 19 -20.05 4.05 4.38
N ASP A 20 -19.86 5.17 5.05
CA ASP A 20 -20.76 6.33 5.00
C ASP A 20 -20.71 7.09 3.67
N GLY A 21 -19.74 6.76 2.82
CA GLY A 21 -19.57 7.34 1.49
C GLY A 21 -20.20 6.55 0.35
N ASP A 22 -20.61 5.29 0.62
CA ASP A 22 -21.18 4.41 -0.41
C ASP A 22 -22.42 5.05 -1.04
N GLN A 23 -22.42 5.22 -2.38
CA GLN A 23 -23.50 5.85 -3.18
C GLN A 23 -23.78 7.33 -2.88
N ILE A 24 -22.91 8.00 -2.10
CA ILE A 24 -22.99 9.43 -1.81
C ILE A 24 -21.79 10.16 -2.42
N PHE A 25 -20.57 9.73 -2.10
CA PHE A 25 -19.33 10.33 -2.57
C PHE A 25 -18.58 9.44 -3.57
N HIS A 26 -18.87 8.15 -3.59
CA HIS A 26 -18.31 7.14 -4.49
C HIS A 26 -19.33 6.01 -4.71
N PRO A 27 -19.18 5.15 -5.74
CA PRO A 27 -19.97 3.95 -5.92
C PRO A 27 -19.89 3.04 -4.69
N LYS A 28 -20.75 2.03 -4.57
CA LYS A 28 -20.51 0.96 -3.58
C LYS A 28 -19.11 0.40 -3.76
N PHE A 29 -18.49 0.00 -2.65
CA PHE A 29 -17.09 -0.44 -2.66
C PHE A 29 -16.79 -1.52 -3.72
N ASN A 30 -17.68 -2.48 -3.93
CA ASN A 30 -17.53 -3.54 -4.94
C ASN A 30 -17.59 -2.99 -6.38
N GLU A 31 -18.57 -2.15 -6.69
CA GLU A 31 -18.70 -1.49 -8.00
C GLU A 31 -17.47 -0.60 -8.27
N PHE A 32 -16.97 0.09 -7.23
CA PHE A 32 -15.78 0.93 -7.36
C PHE A 32 -14.54 0.09 -7.69
N VAL A 33 -14.36 -1.05 -7.01
CA VAL A 33 -13.29 -2.00 -7.33
C VAL A 33 -13.38 -2.47 -8.77
N ASP A 34 -14.57 -2.89 -9.22
CA ASP A 34 -14.80 -3.40 -10.57
C ASP A 34 -14.45 -2.34 -11.64
N LEU A 35 -14.84 -1.08 -11.42
CA LEU A 35 -14.50 0.03 -12.31
C LEU A 35 -12.99 0.23 -12.41
N VAL A 36 -12.28 0.25 -11.27
CA VAL A 36 -10.82 0.44 -11.23
C VAL A 36 -10.11 -0.74 -11.90
N VAL A 37 -10.52 -1.97 -11.62
CA VAL A 37 -9.93 -3.17 -12.24
C VAL A 37 -10.14 -3.17 -13.75
N ASN A 38 -11.35 -2.82 -14.23
CA ASN A 38 -11.64 -2.74 -15.64
C ASN A 38 -10.78 -1.69 -16.36
N ASP A 39 -10.56 -0.52 -15.73
CA ASP A 39 -9.68 0.50 -16.30
C ASP A 39 -8.22 0.03 -16.36
N ILE A 40 -7.70 -0.59 -15.29
CA ILE A 40 -6.36 -1.18 -15.26
C ILE A 40 -6.17 -2.21 -16.38
N ARG A 41 -7.14 -3.10 -16.57
CA ARG A 41 -7.12 -4.14 -17.61
C ARG A 41 -7.18 -3.54 -19.02
N SER A 42 -7.98 -2.50 -19.21
CA SER A 42 -8.07 -1.80 -20.51
C SER A 42 -6.74 -1.17 -20.95
N LYS A 43 -5.85 -0.86 -19.98
CA LYS A 43 -4.50 -0.32 -20.22
C LYS A 43 -3.42 -1.39 -20.32
N ASN A 44 -3.74 -2.68 -20.11
CA ASN A 44 -2.79 -3.79 -20.09
C ASN A 44 -1.64 -3.59 -19.08
N ILE A 45 -1.91 -3.00 -17.89
CA ILE A 45 -0.91 -2.70 -16.85
C ILE A 45 -1.06 -3.55 -15.58
N GLU A 46 -1.96 -4.52 -15.55
CA GLU A 46 -2.33 -5.33 -14.37
C GLU A 46 -1.10 -5.88 -13.62
N SER A 47 -0.11 -6.43 -14.34
CA SER A 47 1.12 -6.98 -13.75
C SER A 47 2.03 -5.95 -13.05
N ARG A 48 1.78 -4.66 -13.29
CA ARG A 48 2.55 -3.55 -12.72
C ARG A 48 1.82 -2.77 -11.64
N VAL A 49 0.59 -3.19 -11.30
CA VAL A 49 -0.27 -2.49 -10.35
C VAL A 49 -0.29 -3.19 -9.00
N THR A 50 -0.20 -2.40 -7.95
CA THR A 50 -0.62 -2.76 -6.59
C THR A 50 -1.84 -1.91 -6.26
N ILE A 51 -2.89 -2.52 -5.70
CA ILE A 51 -4.08 -1.78 -5.23
C ILE A 51 -4.01 -1.66 -3.73
N GLN A 52 -4.16 -0.44 -3.22
CA GLN A 52 -4.16 -0.16 -1.79
C GLN A 52 -5.48 0.46 -1.33
N SER A 53 -5.86 0.20 -0.09
CA SER A 53 -7.03 0.84 0.53
C SER A 53 -6.95 0.77 2.05
N PHE A 54 -7.59 1.75 2.71
CA PHE A 54 -7.94 1.71 4.14
C PHE A 54 -9.22 0.89 4.39
N ASP A 55 -10.06 0.73 3.36
CA ASP A 55 -11.31 0.00 3.46
C ASP A 55 -11.10 -1.50 3.28
N PHE A 56 -11.17 -2.26 4.37
CA PHE A 56 -10.97 -3.70 4.33
C PHE A 56 -12.02 -4.44 3.49
N ARG A 57 -13.20 -3.85 3.26
CA ARG A 57 -14.21 -4.42 2.35
C ARG A 57 -13.67 -4.47 0.92
N VAL A 58 -12.97 -3.41 0.48
CA VAL A 58 -12.28 -3.33 -0.81
C VAL A 58 -11.23 -4.42 -0.93
N LEU A 59 -10.36 -4.56 0.10
CA LEU A 59 -9.26 -5.52 0.09
C LEU A 59 -9.78 -6.97 0.09
N LYS A 60 -10.82 -7.26 0.87
CA LYS A 60 -11.50 -8.58 0.89
C LYS A 60 -12.15 -8.91 -0.45
N TYR A 61 -12.81 -7.94 -1.07
CA TYR A 61 -13.43 -8.11 -2.37
C TYR A 61 -12.38 -8.37 -3.46
N LEU A 62 -11.30 -7.58 -3.49
CA LEU A 62 -10.16 -7.81 -4.38
C LEU A 62 -9.57 -9.21 -4.22
N LYS A 63 -9.33 -9.65 -2.98
CA LYS A 63 -8.78 -10.99 -2.70
C LYS A 63 -9.63 -12.10 -3.27
N ASN A 64 -10.95 -11.95 -3.16
CA ASN A 64 -11.89 -12.98 -3.58
C ASN A 64 -12.17 -12.96 -5.09
N GLN A 65 -12.35 -11.79 -5.70
CA GLN A 65 -12.78 -11.66 -7.09
C GLN A 65 -11.60 -11.50 -8.06
N TYR A 66 -10.48 -10.92 -7.60
CA TYR A 66 -9.34 -10.57 -8.42
C TYR A 66 -8.00 -10.98 -7.78
N PRO A 67 -7.79 -12.27 -7.48
CA PRO A 67 -6.65 -12.76 -6.69
C PRO A 67 -5.28 -12.57 -7.36
N SER A 68 -5.24 -12.19 -8.64
CA SER A 68 -4.00 -11.87 -9.36
C SER A 68 -3.38 -10.53 -8.99
N PHE A 69 -4.17 -9.59 -8.42
CA PHE A 69 -3.67 -8.29 -8.03
C PHE A 69 -2.88 -8.35 -6.73
N LYS A 70 -1.78 -7.60 -6.68
CA LYS A 70 -1.10 -7.31 -5.43
C LYS A 70 -1.94 -6.36 -4.58
N ILE A 71 -2.08 -6.72 -3.30
CA ILE A 71 -2.91 -5.99 -2.33
C ILE A 71 -2.02 -5.36 -1.27
N SER A 72 -2.19 -4.05 -1.08
CA SER A 72 -1.56 -3.29 -0.01
C SER A 72 -2.60 -2.80 1.00
N MET A 73 -2.41 -3.18 2.25
CA MET A 73 -3.28 -2.79 3.36
C MET A 73 -2.77 -1.49 3.99
N LEU A 74 -3.49 -0.39 3.75
CA LEU A 74 -3.24 0.89 4.41
C LEU A 74 -3.79 0.87 5.84
N VAL A 75 -2.97 1.37 6.78
CA VAL A 75 -3.33 1.41 8.19
C VAL A 75 -2.97 2.75 8.79
N ASN A 76 -3.94 3.41 9.45
CA ASN A 76 -3.70 4.64 10.18
C ASN A 76 -3.12 4.39 11.58
N GLU A 77 -2.74 5.45 12.28
CA GLU A 77 -2.08 5.39 13.59
C GLU A 77 -2.96 4.86 14.73
N ASN A 78 -4.28 4.81 14.55
CA ASN A 78 -5.23 4.39 15.58
C ASN A 78 -5.51 2.89 15.58
N TYR A 79 -4.93 2.13 14.63
CA TYR A 79 -5.23 0.70 14.51
C TYR A 79 -4.33 -0.15 15.41
N ASN A 80 -4.93 -1.12 16.12
CA ASN A 80 -4.18 -2.05 16.93
C ASN A 80 -3.51 -3.12 16.05
N PHE A 81 -2.18 -3.12 16.03
CA PHE A 81 -1.40 -4.09 15.25
C PHE A 81 -1.72 -5.56 15.60
N SER A 82 -2.08 -5.85 16.86
CA SER A 82 -2.27 -7.24 17.34
C SER A 82 -3.35 -8.00 16.57
N ASN A 83 -4.41 -7.33 16.13
CA ASN A 83 -5.60 -7.96 15.54
C ASN A 83 -5.77 -7.66 14.04
N ILE A 84 -4.89 -6.86 13.45
CA ILE A 84 -5.14 -6.28 12.14
C ILE A 84 -5.27 -7.32 11.01
N PHE A 85 -4.51 -8.40 11.07
CA PHE A 85 -4.60 -9.46 10.07
C PHE A 85 -5.83 -10.36 10.29
N ASP A 86 -6.26 -10.53 11.53
CA ASP A 86 -7.49 -11.26 11.87
C ASP A 86 -8.71 -10.47 11.39
N ASP A 87 -8.71 -9.15 11.59
CA ASP A 87 -9.75 -8.24 11.11
C ASP A 87 -9.83 -8.21 9.58
N LEU A 88 -8.67 -8.25 8.89
CA LEU A 88 -8.62 -8.36 7.44
C LEU A 88 -9.03 -9.76 6.95
N GLY A 89 -8.72 -10.82 7.70
CA GLY A 89 -9.06 -12.20 7.39
C GLY A 89 -8.13 -12.90 6.40
N PHE A 90 -7.03 -12.26 6.00
CA PHE A 90 -5.96 -12.83 5.17
C PHE A 90 -4.67 -12.03 5.32
N TYR A 91 -3.55 -12.58 4.85
CA TYR A 91 -2.28 -11.87 4.77
C TYR A 91 -2.18 -11.13 3.43
N PRO A 92 -2.06 -9.77 3.42
CA PRO A 92 -1.86 -8.99 2.21
C PRO A 92 -0.42 -9.15 1.68
N ASP A 93 -0.16 -8.71 0.45
CA ASP A 93 1.21 -8.66 -0.08
C ASP A 93 2.04 -7.57 0.60
N ILE A 94 1.39 -6.46 0.98
CA ILE A 94 2.02 -5.30 1.57
C ILE A 94 1.23 -4.82 2.79
N TYR A 95 1.93 -4.60 3.90
CA TYR A 95 1.48 -3.85 5.06
C TYR A 95 2.00 -2.41 4.94
N SER A 96 1.09 -1.45 4.84
CA SER A 96 1.41 -0.04 4.61
C SER A 96 0.86 0.84 5.73
N PRO A 97 1.58 0.94 6.87
CA PRO A 97 1.13 1.68 8.05
C PRO A 97 1.54 3.16 7.99
N ASN A 98 0.87 3.97 8.83
CA ASN A 98 1.45 5.25 9.23
C ASN A 98 2.81 5.00 9.91
N PHE A 99 3.85 5.70 9.47
CA PHE A 99 5.23 5.47 9.90
C PHE A 99 5.48 5.76 11.38
N LYS A 100 4.66 6.63 12.01
CA LYS A 100 4.86 7.07 13.41
C LYS A 100 4.79 5.94 14.43
N ASN A 101 3.98 4.91 14.16
CA ASN A 101 3.81 3.77 15.05
C ASN A 101 4.64 2.55 14.64
N LEU A 102 5.52 2.71 13.65
CA LEU A 102 6.32 1.60 13.16
C LEU A 102 7.57 1.40 14.03
N THR A 103 7.78 0.18 14.50
CA THR A 103 8.97 -0.24 15.25
C THR A 103 9.68 -1.38 14.54
N TYR A 104 10.94 -1.61 14.91
CA TYR A 104 11.73 -2.72 14.39
C TYR A 104 11.02 -4.07 14.59
N GLU A 105 10.43 -4.28 15.77
CA GLU A 105 9.73 -5.52 16.11
C GLU A 105 8.50 -5.75 15.22
N ILE A 106 7.74 -4.68 14.91
CA ILE A 106 6.60 -4.75 14.01
C ILE A 106 7.08 -5.11 12.59
N VAL A 107 8.11 -4.43 12.09
CA VAL A 107 8.68 -4.72 10.76
C VAL A 107 9.07 -6.19 10.66
N LYS A 108 9.83 -6.70 11.63
CA LYS A 108 10.28 -8.11 11.63
C LYS A 108 9.11 -9.09 11.68
N LYS A 109 8.15 -8.90 12.59
CA LYS A 109 6.96 -9.77 12.70
C LYS A 109 6.14 -9.82 11.40
N VAL A 110 6.05 -8.72 10.68
CA VAL A 110 5.35 -8.64 9.39
C VAL A 110 6.14 -9.36 8.30
N GLN A 111 7.44 -9.09 8.22
CA GLN A 111 8.33 -9.71 7.22
C GLN A 111 8.48 -11.23 7.41
N GLU A 112 8.43 -11.75 8.65
CA GLU A 112 8.38 -13.20 8.94
C GLU A 112 7.18 -13.90 8.28
N LYS A 113 6.09 -13.17 8.07
CA LYS A 113 4.90 -13.64 7.35
C LYS A 113 5.02 -13.49 5.83
N LYS A 114 6.19 -13.07 5.32
CA LYS A 114 6.47 -12.77 3.90
C LYS A 114 5.61 -11.61 3.35
N ILE A 115 5.25 -10.67 4.21
CA ILE A 115 4.53 -9.45 3.86
C ILE A 115 5.56 -8.32 3.79
N GLN A 116 5.55 -7.55 2.71
CA GLN A 116 6.38 -6.35 2.59
C GLN A 116 5.87 -5.23 3.50
N VAL A 117 6.78 -4.42 4.04
CA VAL A 117 6.44 -3.25 4.86
C VAL A 117 6.80 -1.98 4.12
N ILE A 118 5.78 -1.17 3.78
CA ILE A 118 5.94 0.08 3.02
C ILE A 118 5.14 1.19 3.70
N PRO A 119 5.73 1.90 4.68
CA PRO A 119 5.05 2.96 5.44
C PRO A 119 4.81 4.23 4.63
N TRP A 120 3.83 5.05 5.08
CA TRP A 120 3.41 6.33 4.51
C TRP A 120 3.20 7.38 5.62
N THR A 121 3.18 8.69 5.36
CA THR A 121 3.90 9.39 4.32
C THR A 121 5.15 9.97 4.95
N VAL A 122 6.32 9.53 4.54
CA VAL A 122 7.60 9.85 5.19
C VAL A 122 8.33 10.91 4.37
N ASN A 123 8.40 12.15 4.88
CA ASN A 123 8.81 13.30 4.08
C ASN A 123 10.11 13.99 4.53
N SER A 124 10.42 13.99 5.85
CA SER A 124 11.65 14.63 6.33
C SER A 124 12.86 13.71 6.17
N TYR A 125 14.05 14.28 5.97
CA TYR A 125 15.30 13.50 5.90
C TYR A 125 15.51 12.63 7.14
N ASP A 126 15.24 13.19 8.34
CA ASP A 126 15.40 12.48 9.61
C ASP A 126 14.44 11.30 9.74
N ASP A 127 13.16 11.47 9.34
CA ASP A 127 12.20 10.40 9.39
C ASP A 127 12.51 9.32 8.35
N ILE A 128 12.90 9.71 7.13
CA ILE A 128 13.31 8.76 6.10
C ILE A 128 14.49 7.93 6.58
N ALA A 129 15.52 8.57 7.15
CA ALA A 129 16.70 7.89 7.67
C ALA A 129 16.33 6.87 8.77
N LYS A 130 15.51 7.29 9.75
CA LYS A 130 15.01 6.40 10.83
C LYS A 130 14.22 5.21 10.28
N ILE A 131 13.32 5.46 9.34
CA ILE A 131 12.47 4.41 8.77
C ILE A 131 13.30 3.42 7.95
N LEU A 132 14.30 3.88 7.20
CA LEU A 132 15.25 3.01 6.50
C LEU A 132 16.05 2.12 7.45
N GLU A 133 16.40 2.60 8.66
CA GLU A 133 17.09 1.81 9.68
C GLU A 133 16.24 0.66 10.24
N LEU A 134 14.92 0.77 10.20
CA LEU A 134 14.01 -0.32 10.60
C LEU A 134 14.02 -1.50 9.61
N GLY A 135 14.62 -1.35 8.42
CA GLY A 135 14.71 -2.39 7.40
C GLY A 135 13.41 -2.63 6.65
N VAL A 136 12.65 -1.57 6.37
CA VAL A 136 11.44 -1.61 5.55
C VAL A 136 11.73 -1.94 4.08
N ASP A 137 10.74 -2.45 3.35
CA ASP A 137 10.88 -2.87 1.95
C ASP A 137 10.69 -1.72 0.95
N GLY A 138 10.16 -0.59 1.41
CA GLY A 138 9.97 0.62 0.63
C GLY A 138 9.39 1.75 1.47
N ILE A 139 9.24 2.92 0.86
CA ILE A 139 8.70 4.12 1.52
C ILE A 139 7.76 4.85 0.56
N ILE A 140 6.60 5.29 1.05
CA ILE A 140 5.72 6.25 0.37
C ILE A 140 6.08 7.65 0.86
N SER A 141 6.47 8.53 -0.07
CA SER A 141 6.90 9.90 0.20
C SER A 141 6.42 10.85 -0.89
N ASP A 142 6.12 12.09 -0.51
CA ASP A 142 5.88 13.19 -1.44
C ASP A 142 7.20 13.72 -2.04
N TYR A 143 8.36 13.31 -1.45
CA TYR A 143 9.70 13.73 -1.83
C TYR A 143 10.59 12.52 -2.20
N PRO A 144 10.33 11.84 -3.33
CA PRO A 144 11.08 10.64 -3.71
C PRO A 144 12.57 10.90 -3.97
N ASP A 145 12.94 12.12 -4.32
CA ASP A 145 14.33 12.59 -4.45
C ASP A 145 15.11 12.49 -3.13
N ARG A 146 14.49 12.85 -2.00
CA ARG A 146 15.10 12.71 -0.66
C ARG A 146 15.32 11.25 -0.28
N VAL A 147 14.34 10.39 -0.57
CA VAL A 147 14.46 8.95 -0.32
C VAL A 147 15.62 8.37 -1.14
N LYS A 148 15.68 8.74 -2.44
CA LYS A 148 16.76 8.30 -3.32
C LYS A 148 18.13 8.76 -2.83
N TYR A 149 18.26 10.02 -2.43
CA TYR A 149 19.52 10.59 -1.89
C TYR A 149 20.04 9.77 -0.70
N LEU A 150 19.17 9.48 0.29
CA LEU A 150 19.56 8.71 1.47
C LEU A 150 19.84 7.22 1.19
N LEU A 151 19.23 6.65 0.15
CA LEU A 151 19.55 5.29 -0.29
C LEU A 151 20.92 5.24 -0.98
N ASP A 152 21.23 6.23 -1.81
CA ASP A 152 22.53 6.31 -2.53
C ASP A 152 23.71 6.58 -1.57
N GLU A 153 23.50 7.29 -0.44
CA GLU A 153 24.54 7.51 0.58
C GLU A 153 24.83 6.26 1.47
N LYS A 154 23.93 5.29 1.51
CA LYS A 154 24.10 4.06 2.31
C LYS A 154 24.77 2.90 1.53
N ILE A 155 25.08 3.12 0.25
CA ILE A 155 25.85 2.20 -0.61
C ILE A 155 27.31 2.62 -0.64
#